data_f08c113f212c5259a490f7ae6c2f7a24
#
_entry.id   f08c113f212c5259a490f7ae6c2f7a24
#
_cell.length_a   1.000
_cell.length_b   1.000
_cell.length_c   1.000
_cell.angle_alpha   90.00
_cell.angle_beta   90.00
_cell.angle_gamma   90.00
#
_symmetry.space_group_name_H-M   'P 1'
#
loop_
_entity.id
_entity.type
_entity.pdbx_description
1 polymer ?
#
loop_
_entity_poly.entity_id
_entity_poly.type
_entity_poly.pdbx_seq_one_letter_code
_entity_poly.pdbx_strand_id
1 'polypeptide(L)'
;MEFIDLKAQYRALQGEIDANIQRILAGAHFIGGEEVAEFEEKLAAYVGRKHCVSCGNGTDALQLVYMAYGIGAGDAVFCPDMTFIASVEPACMLGAAPVFCDIELDTYNLDPVSLEAHIQSVLAEGTLRPRAVVAVDFLGNPAKYDEIGAICKKYGLLLIEDAAQGTGASYKGKKCGS
;
A
#
# COMPACT_ATOMS: atom_id res chain seq x y z
N MET A 1 17.09 -19.01 18.54
CA MET A 1 16.55 -17.66 18.39
C MET A 1 15.73 -17.65 17.11
N GLU A 2 14.44 -17.41 17.18
CA GLU A 2 13.59 -17.31 16.00
C GLU A 2 13.74 -15.89 15.41
N PHE A 3 13.79 -15.77 14.08
CA PHE A 3 13.89 -14.47 13.40
C PHE A 3 12.61 -13.63 13.61
N ILE A 4 11.44 -14.29 13.58
CA ILE A 4 10.15 -13.73 13.94
C ILE A 4 9.44 -14.70 14.88
N ASP A 5 9.22 -14.32 16.14
CA ASP A 5 8.53 -15.14 17.15
C ASP A 5 7.06 -14.75 17.31
N LEU A 6 6.23 -15.20 16.35
CA LEU A 6 4.78 -14.99 16.41
C LEU A 6 4.13 -15.61 17.66
N LYS A 7 4.72 -16.69 18.21
CA LYS A 7 4.21 -17.32 19.43
C LYS A 7 4.44 -16.42 20.65
N ALA A 8 5.57 -15.71 20.70
CA ALA A 8 5.83 -14.75 21.77
C ALA A 8 4.84 -13.57 21.68
N GLN A 9 4.58 -13.07 20.47
CA GLN A 9 3.60 -12.02 20.24
C GLN A 9 2.18 -12.46 20.67
N TYR A 10 1.75 -13.65 20.25
CA TYR A 10 0.45 -14.20 20.68
C TYR A 10 0.37 -14.33 22.21
N ARG A 11 1.39 -14.91 22.87
CA ARG A 11 1.39 -15.05 24.34
C ARG A 11 1.24 -13.71 25.07
N ALA A 12 1.85 -12.65 24.53
CA ALA A 12 1.77 -11.32 25.11
C ALA A 12 0.36 -10.71 25.01
N LEU A 13 -0.39 -11.04 23.96
CA LEU A 13 -1.72 -10.48 23.65
C LEU A 13 -2.86 -11.51 23.85
N GLN A 14 -2.55 -12.71 24.31
CA GLN A 14 -3.46 -13.86 24.33
C GLN A 14 -4.79 -13.55 25.00
N GLY A 15 -4.76 -12.90 26.16
CA GLY A 15 -6.00 -12.61 26.90
C GLY A 15 -6.99 -11.75 26.11
N GLU A 16 -6.50 -10.75 25.40
CA GLU A 16 -7.34 -9.86 24.58
C GLU A 16 -7.81 -10.56 23.30
N ILE A 17 -6.91 -11.29 22.62
CA ILE A 17 -7.23 -12.02 21.38
C ILE A 17 -8.30 -13.07 21.65
N ASP A 18 -8.09 -13.94 22.66
CA ASP A 18 -9.02 -15.02 22.97
C ASP A 18 -10.38 -14.50 23.43
N ALA A 19 -10.42 -13.44 24.24
CA ALA A 19 -11.67 -12.81 24.67
C ALA A 19 -12.46 -12.24 23.48
N ASN A 20 -11.79 -11.56 22.54
CA ASN A 20 -12.44 -11.03 21.34
C ASN A 20 -12.97 -12.14 20.43
N ILE A 21 -12.19 -13.20 20.21
CA ILE A 21 -12.66 -14.37 19.44
C ILE A 21 -13.89 -14.99 20.07
N GLN A 22 -13.88 -15.21 21.40
CA GLN A 22 -15.04 -15.79 22.10
C GLN A 22 -16.28 -14.89 22.02
N ARG A 23 -16.11 -13.58 22.09
CA ARG A 23 -17.22 -12.62 21.93
C ARG A 23 -17.88 -12.71 20.56
N ILE A 24 -17.06 -12.77 19.49
CA ILE A 24 -17.55 -12.91 18.10
C ILE A 24 -18.29 -14.24 17.91
N LEU A 25 -17.73 -15.33 18.42
CA LEU A 25 -18.35 -16.67 18.33
C LEU A 25 -19.69 -16.70 19.07
N ALA A 26 -19.77 -16.11 20.26
CA ALA A 26 -21.01 -16.06 21.07
C ALA A 26 -22.09 -15.20 20.40
N GLY A 27 -21.70 -14.11 19.74
CA GLY A 27 -22.62 -13.22 19.00
C GLY A 27 -23.03 -13.74 17.63
N ALA A 28 -22.29 -14.72 17.05
CA ALA A 28 -22.49 -15.28 15.71
C ALA A 28 -22.58 -14.25 14.57
N HIS A 29 -22.02 -13.05 14.77
CA HIS A 29 -21.90 -12.01 13.74
C HIS A 29 -20.53 -12.11 13.07
N PHE A 30 -20.43 -12.87 11.98
CA PHE A 30 -19.14 -13.16 11.31
C PHE A 30 -18.85 -12.27 10.10
N ILE A 31 -19.80 -11.45 9.66
CA ILE A 31 -19.65 -10.58 8.49
C ILE A 31 -20.06 -9.15 8.86
N GLY A 32 -19.12 -8.20 8.70
CA GLY A 32 -19.42 -6.77 8.84
C GLY A 32 -19.90 -6.35 10.23
N GLY A 33 -19.42 -7.01 11.30
CA GLY A 33 -19.82 -6.73 12.68
C GLY A 33 -19.24 -5.43 13.26
N GLU A 34 -19.57 -5.19 14.54
CA GLU A 34 -19.07 -4.03 15.30
C GLU A 34 -17.54 -4.00 15.35
N GLU A 35 -16.89 -5.16 15.37
CA GLU A 35 -15.45 -5.30 15.40
C GLU A 35 -14.77 -4.72 14.14
N VAL A 36 -15.41 -4.88 12.99
CA VAL A 36 -14.91 -4.31 11.73
C VAL A 36 -15.01 -2.79 11.78
N ALA A 37 -16.16 -2.26 12.19
CA ALA A 37 -16.37 -0.82 12.31
C ALA A 37 -15.39 -0.18 13.32
N GLU A 38 -15.20 -0.82 14.47
CA GLU A 38 -14.23 -0.38 15.49
C GLU A 38 -12.80 -0.41 14.98
N PHE A 39 -12.43 -1.45 14.22
CA PHE A 39 -11.10 -1.55 13.59
C PHE A 39 -10.89 -0.40 12.60
N GLU A 40 -11.85 -0.16 11.70
CA GLU A 40 -11.77 0.91 10.70
C GLU A 40 -11.64 2.29 11.36
N GLU A 41 -12.42 2.57 12.40
CA GLU A 41 -12.35 3.82 13.16
C GLU A 41 -10.98 4.00 13.82
N LYS A 42 -10.51 2.97 14.53
CA LYS A 42 -9.23 2.99 15.24
C LYS A 42 -8.04 3.12 14.27
N LEU A 43 -8.07 2.41 13.14
CA LEU A 43 -6.99 2.48 12.16
C LEU A 43 -6.99 3.84 11.47
N ALA A 44 -8.14 4.37 11.07
CA ALA A 44 -8.24 5.71 10.51
C ALA A 44 -7.68 6.77 11.48
N ALA A 45 -8.05 6.71 12.75
CA ALA A 45 -7.53 7.60 13.80
C ALA A 45 -6.01 7.44 13.99
N TYR A 46 -5.51 6.20 13.99
CA TYR A 46 -4.09 5.91 14.17
C TYR A 46 -3.21 6.51 13.06
N VAL A 47 -3.65 6.41 11.81
CA VAL A 47 -2.92 6.96 10.66
C VAL A 47 -3.29 8.42 10.37
N GLY A 48 -4.22 9.01 11.11
CA GLY A 48 -4.65 10.42 10.94
C GLY A 48 -5.50 10.66 9.69
N ARG A 49 -6.26 9.65 9.26
CA ARG A 49 -7.18 9.74 8.13
C ARG A 49 -8.64 9.79 8.59
N LYS A 50 -9.51 10.32 7.73
CA LYS A 50 -10.94 10.46 8.02
C LYS A 50 -11.68 9.14 7.91
N HIS A 51 -11.24 8.26 7.03
CA HIS A 51 -11.90 6.99 6.73
C HIS A 51 -10.86 5.87 6.56
N CYS A 52 -11.26 4.68 6.94
CA CYS A 52 -10.62 3.42 6.62
C CYS A 52 -11.70 2.51 6.02
N VAL A 53 -11.35 1.77 5.00
CA VAL A 53 -12.23 0.75 4.39
C VAL A 53 -11.49 -0.57 4.42
N SER A 54 -11.99 -1.52 5.19
CA SER A 54 -11.41 -2.85 5.28
C SER A 54 -11.83 -3.73 4.10
N CYS A 55 -10.97 -4.66 3.75
CA CYS A 55 -11.19 -5.66 2.70
C CYS A 55 -10.50 -6.97 3.07
N GLY A 56 -10.52 -7.96 2.20
CA GLY A 56 -10.02 -9.31 2.49
C GLY A 56 -8.51 -9.37 2.76
N ASN A 57 -7.73 -8.55 2.08
CA ASN A 57 -6.27 -8.51 2.17
C ASN A 57 -5.70 -7.28 1.44
N GLY A 58 -4.37 -7.07 1.51
CA GLY A 58 -3.70 -5.94 0.87
C GLY A 58 -3.76 -5.97 -0.67
N THR A 59 -3.79 -7.13 -1.29
CA THR A 59 -3.95 -7.26 -2.75
C THR A 59 -5.31 -6.73 -3.19
N ASP A 60 -6.38 -7.10 -2.46
CA ASP A 60 -7.73 -6.60 -2.71
C ASP A 60 -7.80 -5.09 -2.49
N ALA A 61 -7.10 -4.57 -1.46
CA ALA A 61 -7.03 -3.13 -1.19
C ALA A 61 -6.45 -2.36 -2.39
N LEU A 62 -5.33 -2.81 -2.93
CA LEU A 62 -4.72 -2.20 -4.11
C LEU A 62 -5.63 -2.31 -5.34
N GLN A 63 -6.26 -3.47 -5.55
CA GLN A 63 -7.20 -3.67 -6.64
C GLN A 63 -8.37 -2.69 -6.55
N LEU A 64 -8.96 -2.52 -5.37
CA LEU A 64 -10.05 -1.57 -5.14
C LEU A 64 -9.63 -0.12 -5.43
N VAL A 65 -8.40 0.26 -5.06
CA VAL A 65 -7.86 1.58 -5.39
C VAL A 65 -7.73 1.75 -6.90
N TYR A 66 -7.14 0.79 -7.62
CA TYR A 66 -7.01 0.86 -9.07
C TYR A 66 -8.38 0.94 -9.76
N MET A 67 -9.35 0.14 -9.32
CA MET A 67 -10.72 0.19 -9.84
C MET A 67 -11.39 1.54 -9.57
N ALA A 68 -11.25 2.09 -8.36
CA ALA A 68 -11.85 3.37 -7.98
C ALA A 68 -11.34 4.54 -8.82
N TYR A 69 -10.08 4.47 -9.27
CA TYR A 69 -9.48 5.49 -10.14
C TYR A 69 -9.57 5.15 -11.64
N GLY A 70 -10.26 4.06 -12.00
CA GLY A 70 -10.47 3.65 -13.38
C GLY A 70 -9.18 3.31 -14.13
N ILE A 71 -8.21 2.72 -13.42
CA ILE A 71 -6.96 2.26 -14.02
C ILE A 71 -7.22 0.95 -14.78
N GLY A 72 -6.73 0.86 -16.02
CA GLY A 72 -6.98 -0.30 -16.88
C GLY A 72 -6.18 -0.27 -18.18
N ALA A 73 -6.70 -0.91 -19.21
CA ALA A 73 -6.02 -1.07 -20.50
C ALA A 73 -5.59 0.28 -21.10
N GLY A 74 -4.33 0.34 -21.54
CA GLY A 74 -3.71 1.56 -22.07
C GLY A 74 -3.08 2.47 -21.01
N ASP A 75 -3.23 2.16 -19.72
CA ASP A 75 -2.60 2.89 -18.62
C ASP A 75 -1.25 2.27 -18.24
N ALA A 76 -0.30 3.10 -17.82
CA ALA A 76 0.95 2.69 -17.21
C ALA A 76 0.91 2.95 -15.70
N VAL A 77 1.30 1.95 -14.91
CA VAL A 77 1.47 2.02 -13.45
C VAL A 77 2.94 1.79 -13.13
N PHE A 78 3.56 2.79 -12.50
CA PHE A 78 4.97 2.74 -12.12
C PHE A 78 5.12 2.15 -10.73
N CYS A 79 6.04 1.23 -10.54
CA CYS A 79 6.33 0.61 -9.24
C CYS A 79 7.82 0.27 -9.12
N PRO A 80 8.36 0.11 -7.91
CA PRO A 80 9.72 -0.40 -7.75
C PRO A 80 9.82 -1.83 -8.28
N ASP A 81 10.96 -2.20 -8.84
CA ASP A 81 11.26 -3.56 -9.28
C ASP A 81 11.52 -4.53 -8.11
N MET A 82 11.80 -3.99 -6.93
CA MET A 82 11.94 -4.75 -5.69
C MET A 82 10.76 -4.51 -4.75
N THR A 83 9.76 -5.39 -4.83
CA THR A 83 8.58 -5.37 -3.97
C THR A 83 7.90 -6.74 -3.98
N PHE A 84 6.84 -6.90 -3.19
CA PHE A 84 5.92 -8.01 -3.34
C PHE A 84 5.05 -7.80 -4.58
N ILE A 85 4.81 -8.85 -5.35
CA ILE A 85 4.11 -8.77 -6.64
C ILE A 85 2.74 -8.07 -6.57
N ALA A 86 2.06 -8.17 -5.43
CA ALA A 86 0.75 -7.55 -5.23
C ALA A 86 0.75 -6.02 -5.35
N SER A 87 1.90 -5.36 -5.24
CA SER A 87 1.98 -3.90 -5.45
C SER A 87 1.52 -3.50 -6.86
N VAL A 88 1.67 -4.36 -7.86
CA VAL A 88 1.34 -4.03 -9.26
C VAL A 88 0.47 -5.08 -9.96
N GLU A 89 0.47 -6.33 -9.52
CA GLU A 89 -0.31 -7.41 -10.15
C GLU A 89 -1.80 -7.05 -10.31
N PRO A 90 -2.50 -6.45 -9.33
CA PRO A 90 -3.90 -6.08 -9.48
C PRO A 90 -4.13 -5.06 -10.60
N ALA A 91 -3.19 -4.15 -10.88
CA ALA A 91 -3.28 -3.25 -12.01
C ALA A 91 -3.18 -4.02 -13.34
N CYS A 92 -2.30 -5.02 -13.41
CA CYS A 92 -2.17 -5.90 -14.57
C CYS A 92 -3.45 -6.73 -14.81
N MET A 93 -4.09 -7.20 -13.74
CA MET A 93 -5.39 -7.90 -13.84
C MET A 93 -6.49 -7.03 -14.41
N LEU A 94 -6.41 -5.71 -14.24
CA LEU A 94 -7.32 -4.73 -14.85
C LEU A 94 -6.88 -4.30 -16.27
N GLY A 95 -5.78 -4.86 -16.79
CA GLY A 95 -5.27 -4.60 -18.14
C GLY A 95 -4.29 -3.44 -18.24
N ALA A 96 -3.87 -2.82 -17.14
CA ALA A 96 -2.82 -1.80 -17.15
C ALA A 96 -1.44 -2.44 -17.35
N ALA A 97 -0.51 -1.68 -17.87
CA ALA A 97 0.88 -2.10 -18.05
C ALA A 97 1.73 -1.68 -16.85
N PRO A 98 2.47 -2.60 -16.21
CA PRO A 98 3.43 -2.26 -15.19
C PRO A 98 4.68 -1.63 -15.83
N VAL A 99 5.23 -0.60 -15.20
CA VAL A 99 6.53 -0.02 -15.55
C VAL A 99 7.41 -0.10 -14.32
N PHE A 100 8.36 -1.00 -14.36
CA PHE A 100 9.28 -1.22 -13.24
C PHE A 100 10.36 -0.15 -13.25
N CYS A 101 10.58 0.46 -12.09
CA CYS A 101 11.59 1.47 -11.85
C CYS A 101 12.61 0.94 -10.84
N ASP A 102 13.83 1.36 -10.98
CA ASP A 102 14.93 0.96 -10.12
C ASP A 102 14.72 1.43 -8.68
N ILE A 103 15.45 0.85 -7.75
CA ILE A 103 15.46 1.20 -6.35
C ILE A 103 16.76 1.88 -5.94
N GLU A 104 16.72 2.63 -4.87
CA GLU A 104 17.93 3.13 -4.22
C GLU A 104 18.57 2.03 -3.37
N LEU A 105 19.87 1.82 -3.52
CA LEU A 105 20.61 0.76 -2.80
C LEU A 105 20.63 0.95 -1.28
N ASP A 106 20.50 2.19 -0.81
CA ASP A 106 20.56 2.50 0.62
C ASP A 106 19.23 2.24 1.34
N THR A 107 18.12 2.39 0.62
CA THR A 107 16.76 2.34 1.21
C THR A 107 15.94 1.17 0.73
N TYR A 108 16.29 0.59 -0.41
CA TYR A 108 15.51 -0.40 -1.16
C TYR A 108 14.11 0.12 -1.59
N ASN A 109 13.91 1.42 -1.54
CA ASN A 109 12.68 2.07 -1.99
C ASN A 109 12.84 2.62 -3.41
N LEU A 110 11.72 2.91 -4.04
CA LEU A 110 11.64 3.50 -5.37
C LEU A 110 12.58 4.69 -5.53
N ASP A 111 13.47 4.63 -6.54
CA ASP A 111 14.36 5.74 -6.88
C ASP A 111 13.59 6.83 -7.66
N PRO A 112 13.47 8.06 -7.12
CA PRO A 112 12.80 9.15 -7.80
C PRO A 112 13.41 9.51 -9.16
N VAL A 113 14.72 9.34 -9.34
CA VAL A 113 15.43 9.62 -10.61
C VAL A 113 15.02 8.60 -11.67
N SER A 114 15.05 7.31 -11.31
CA SER A 114 14.58 6.24 -12.18
C SER A 114 13.10 6.41 -12.53
N LEU A 115 12.26 6.73 -11.54
CA LEU A 115 10.83 6.98 -11.75
C LEU A 115 10.61 8.06 -12.82
N GLU A 116 11.25 9.22 -12.67
CA GLU A 116 11.05 10.32 -13.61
C GLU A 116 11.53 9.98 -15.01
N ALA A 117 12.67 9.27 -15.14
CA ALA A 117 13.19 8.81 -16.42
C ALA A 117 12.21 7.86 -17.13
N HIS A 118 11.63 6.90 -16.42
CA HIS A 118 10.65 5.97 -16.98
C HIS A 118 9.32 6.66 -17.37
N ILE A 119 8.85 7.65 -16.59
CA ILE A 119 7.68 8.45 -16.98
C ILE A 119 7.94 9.17 -18.30
N GLN A 120 9.14 9.79 -18.46
CA GLN A 120 9.51 10.48 -19.70
C GLN A 120 9.60 9.52 -20.88
N SER A 121 10.12 8.31 -20.69
CA SER A 121 10.18 7.29 -21.74
C SER A 121 8.79 6.89 -22.21
N VAL A 122 7.88 6.58 -21.27
CA VAL A 122 6.49 6.22 -21.59
C VAL A 122 5.78 7.35 -22.35
N LEU A 123 6.00 8.61 -21.94
CA LEU A 123 5.43 9.77 -22.62
C LEU A 123 6.01 9.94 -24.05
N ALA A 124 7.31 9.69 -24.24
CA ALA A 124 7.97 9.79 -25.55
C ALA A 124 7.53 8.68 -26.51
N GLU A 125 7.30 7.48 -26.01
CA GLU A 125 6.80 6.35 -26.79
C GLU A 125 5.32 6.55 -27.22
N GLY A 126 4.51 7.17 -26.36
CA GLY A 126 3.12 7.52 -26.66
C GLY A 126 2.16 6.33 -26.78
N THR A 127 2.60 5.12 -26.42
CA THR A 127 1.77 3.90 -26.52
C THR A 127 0.90 3.67 -25.28
N LEU A 128 1.34 4.18 -24.13
CA LEU A 128 0.66 4.08 -22.84
C LEU A 128 0.44 5.48 -22.23
N ARG A 129 -0.55 5.58 -21.38
CA ARG A 129 -0.83 6.78 -20.61
C ARG A 129 -0.30 6.61 -19.18
N PRO A 130 0.69 7.39 -18.72
CA PRO A 130 1.09 7.42 -17.31
C PRO A 130 -0.12 7.74 -16.41
N ARG A 131 -0.39 6.90 -15.39
CA ARG A 131 -1.59 7.06 -14.55
C ARG A 131 -1.32 7.06 -13.06
N ALA A 132 -0.50 6.14 -12.58
CA ALA A 132 -0.24 6.00 -11.17
C ALA A 132 1.20 5.59 -10.87
N VAL A 133 1.65 5.97 -9.69
CA VAL A 133 2.87 5.49 -9.06
C VAL A 133 2.49 4.77 -7.78
N VAL A 134 3.01 3.58 -7.57
CA VAL A 134 2.94 2.85 -6.30
C VAL A 134 4.27 3.00 -5.60
N ALA A 135 4.28 3.68 -4.47
CA ALA A 135 5.45 3.78 -3.59
C ALA A 135 5.27 2.81 -2.44
N VAL A 136 6.24 1.94 -2.23
CA VAL A 136 6.20 0.89 -1.21
C VAL A 136 7.06 1.29 -0.02
N ASP A 137 6.56 1.13 1.19
CA ASP A 137 7.33 1.30 2.43
C ASP A 137 8.11 0.02 2.74
N PHE A 138 9.10 -0.28 1.89
CA PHE A 138 9.78 -1.56 1.89
C PHE A 138 10.56 -1.79 3.19
N LEU A 139 10.41 -2.99 3.78
CA LEU A 139 10.99 -3.36 5.08
C LEU A 139 10.64 -2.39 6.24
N GLY A 140 9.54 -1.66 6.13
CA GLY A 140 9.12 -0.68 7.12
C GLY A 140 9.84 0.66 7.04
N ASN A 141 10.60 0.89 5.97
CA ASN A 141 11.26 2.15 5.70
C ASN A 141 10.42 2.99 4.74
N PRO A 142 9.92 4.18 5.15
CA PRO A 142 9.07 5.00 4.29
C PRO A 142 9.77 5.43 3.00
N ALA A 143 9.04 5.41 1.88
CA ALA A 143 9.54 5.93 0.62
C ALA A 143 9.76 7.45 0.67
N LYS A 144 10.49 8.02 -0.30
CA LYS A 144 10.75 9.47 -0.40
C LYS A 144 9.51 10.22 -0.91
N TYR A 145 8.46 10.28 -0.10
CA TYR A 145 7.15 10.83 -0.50
C TYR A 145 7.17 12.27 -0.97
N ASP A 146 8.08 13.12 -0.48
CA ASP A 146 8.18 14.51 -0.95
C ASP A 146 8.69 14.57 -2.39
N GLU A 147 9.71 13.78 -2.73
CA GLU A 147 10.31 13.74 -4.06
C GLU A 147 9.38 13.04 -5.06
N ILE A 148 8.89 11.85 -4.71
CA ILE A 148 7.93 11.09 -5.53
C ILE A 148 6.64 11.89 -5.71
N GLY A 149 6.13 12.52 -4.65
CA GLY A 149 4.92 13.34 -4.71
C GLY A 149 5.09 14.58 -5.60
N ALA A 150 6.27 15.20 -5.61
CA ALA A 150 6.58 16.30 -6.51
C ALA A 150 6.56 15.84 -7.99
N ILE A 151 7.12 14.66 -8.27
CA ILE A 151 7.09 14.04 -9.62
C ILE A 151 5.65 13.73 -10.01
N CYS A 152 4.88 13.06 -9.14
CA CYS A 152 3.47 12.75 -9.39
C CYS A 152 2.66 14.02 -9.70
N LYS A 153 2.87 15.09 -8.92
CA LYS A 153 2.21 16.37 -9.16
C LYS A 153 2.61 16.99 -10.50
N LYS A 154 3.90 16.93 -10.87
CA LYS A 154 4.43 17.46 -12.13
C LYS A 154 3.77 16.81 -13.35
N TYR A 155 3.56 15.50 -13.29
CA TYR A 155 3.02 14.71 -14.41
C TYR A 155 1.52 14.39 -14.28
N GLY A 156 0.85 14.85 -13.23
CA GLY A 156 -0.59 14.62 -13.01
C GLY A 156 -0.93 13.17 -12.68
N LEU A 157 -0.04 12.45 -11.99
CA LEU A 157 -0.18 11.05 -11.63
C LEU A 157 -0.79 10.87 -10.25
N LEU A 158 -1.55 9.79 -10.07
CA LEU A 158 -1.96 9.30 -8.77
C LEU A 158 -0.75 8.72 -8.03
N LEU A 159 -0.55 9.11 -6.78
CA LEU A 159 0.40 8.46 -5.87
C LEU A 159 -0.37 7.53 -4.93
N ILE A 160 -0.01 6.25 -4.94
CA ILE A 160 -0.55 5.21 -4.06
C ILE A 160 0.57 4.79 -3.11
N GLU A 161 0.29 4.82 -1.82
CA GLU A 161 1.18 4.30 -0.79
C GLU A 161 0.83 2.83 -0.51
N ASP A 162 1.78 1.93 -0.73
CA ASP A 162 1.70 0.54 -0.28
C ASP A 162 2.44 0.41 1.05
N ALA A 163 1.71 0.58 2.14
CA ALA A 163 2.22 0.53 3.50
C ALA A 163 2.09 -0.87 4.14
N ALA A 164 2.00 -1.94 3.34
CA ALA A 164 1.83 -3.30 3.85
C ALA A 164 2.91 -3.70 4.87
N GLN A 165 4.12 -3.18 4.74
CA GLN A 165 5.24 -3.36 5.67
C GLN A 165 5.51 -2.12 6.53
N GLY A 166 4.82 -1.01 6.29
CA GLY A 166 5.07 0.31 6.88
C GLY A 166 4.34 0.59 8.19
N THR A 167 3.46 -0.32 8.66
CA THR A 167 2.66 -0.09 9.87
C THR A 167 3.56 0.18 11.09
N GLY A 168 3.37 1.33 11.72
CA GLY A 168 4.18 1.76 12.87
C GLY A 168 5.26 2.77 12.51
N ALA A 169 5.74 2.78 11.26
CA ALA A 169 6.69 3.77 10.78
C ALA A 169 6.05 5.16 10.58
N SER A 170 6.90 6.14 10.36
CA SER A 170 6.44 7.52 10.12
C SER A 170 7.40 8.25 9.17
N TYR A 171 6.84 8.98 8.22
CA TYR A 171 7.57 9.89 7.35
C TYR A 171 7.30 11.34 7.77
N LYS A 172 8.33 12.05 8.24
CA LYS A 172 8.24 13.48 8.66
C LYS A 172 7.07 13.76 9.62
N GLY A 173 6.85 12.86 10.58
CA GLY A 173 5.80 12.99 11.60
C GLY A 173 4.41 12.51 11.19
N LYS A 174 4.21 12.04 9.97
CA LYS A 174 2.98 11.38 9.51
C LYS A 174 3.18 9.87 9.51
N LYS A 175 2.19 9.14 9.98
CA LYS A 175 2.22 7.67 9.95
C LYS A 175 2.21 7.16 8.53
N CYS A 176 2.93 6.05 8.26
CA CYS A 176 2.75 5.29 7.02
C CYS A 176 1.32 4.76 6.92
N GLY A 177 0.77 4.73 5.72
CA GLY A 177 -0.63 4.45 5.46
C GLY A 177 -1.54 5.68 5.62
N SER A 178 -0.96 6.89 5.66
CA SER A 178 -1.70 8.14 5.94
C SER A 178 -1.98 8.98 4.69
#